data_0c0f841f3310303e311ed54d19d5ae12
#
_entry.id   0c0f841f3310303e311ed54d19d5ae12
#
_cell.length_a   1.000
_cell.length_b   1.000
_cell.length_c   1.000
_cell.angle_alpha   90.00
_cell.angle_beta   90.00
_cell.angle_gamma   90.00
#
_symmetry.space_group_name_H-M   'P 1'
#
loop_
_entity.id
_entity.type
_entity.pdbx_description
1 polymer ?
#
loop_
_entity_poly.entity_id
_entity_poly.type
_entity_poly.pdbx_seq_one_letter_code
_entity_poly.pdbx_strand_id
1 'polypeptide(L)'
;MVPESQIQMVELYRLCDGLTIEDLWLRCFELGGMNTQLQLDAFLHGANRPTPHEHNLMAIAFNEYFMEFDPCRSVPYVDDGPTNN
;
A
#
# COMPACT_ATOMS: atom_id res chain seq x y z
N MET A 1 -2.25 0.47 -14.40
CA MET A 1 -0.97 -0.03 -13.85
C MET A 1 -0.44 0.94 -12.82
N VAL A 2 0.04 0.43 -11.71
CA VAL A 2 0.56 1.29 -10.64
C VAL A 2 1.96 1.77 -11.02
N PRO A 3 2.20 3.09 -11.04
CA PRO A 3 3.54 3.61 -11.34
C PRO A 3 4.54 3.19 -10.28
N GLU A 4 5.76 2.92 -10.72
CA GLU A 4 6.82 2.53 -9.81
C GLU A 4 7.10 3.61 -8.76
N SER A 5 6.97 4.87 -9.14
CA SER A 5 7.19 5.97 -8.20
C SER A 5 6.24 5.92 -7.00
N GLN A 6 5.00 5.48 -7.22
CA GLN A 6 4.06 5.35 -6.10
C GLN A 6 4.41 4.19 -5.20
N ILE A 7 4.91 3.10 -5.77
CA ILE A 7 5.36 1.96 -5.00
C ILE A 7 6.56 2.35 -4.14
N GLN A 8 7.50 3.09 -4.73
CA GLN A 8 8.67 3.57 -4.00
C GLN A 8 8.27 4.52 -2.88
N MET A 9 7.26 5.35 -3.10
CA MET A 9 6.77 6.26 -2.06
C MET A 9 6.17 5.49 -0.88
N VAL A 10 5.41 4.44 -1.16
CA VAL A 10 4.83 3.60 -0.12
C VAL A 10 5.92 2.98 0.73
N GLU A 11 6.95 2.44 0.09
CA GLU A 11 8.06 1.83 0.82
C GLU A 11 8.83 2.86 1.63
N LEU A 12 9.05 4.05 1.07
CA LEU A 12 9.72 5.12 1.80
C LEU A 12 8.95 5.50 3.05
N TYR A 13 7.63 5.66 2.94
CA TYR A 13 6.80 6.00 4.09
C TYR A 13 6.83 4.89 5.14
N ARG A 14 6.78 3.64 4.68
CA ARG A 14 6.83 2.51 5.61
C ARG A 14 8.12 2.53 6.43
N LEU A 15 9.24 2.76 5.75
CA LEU A 15 10.55 2.80 6.42
C LEU A 15 10.65 3.99 7.37
N CYS A 16 10.16 5.15 6.95
CA CYS A 16 10.23 6.35 7.79
C CYS A 16 9.41 6.22 9.06
N ASP A 17 8.28 5.53 8.98
CA ASP A 17 7.39 5.40 10.13
C ASP A 17 7.63 4.11 10.92
N GLY A 18 8.55 3.27 10.46
CA GLY A 18 8.87 2.04 11.16
C GLY A 18 7.79 0.97 11.08
N LEU A 19 6.90 1.06 10.09
CA LEU A 19 5.83 0.09 9.92
C LEU A 19 6.40 -1.17 9.29
N THR A 20 6.27 -2.31 9.98
CA THR A 20 6.82 -3.56 9.48
C THR A 20 5.95 -4.13 8.36
N ILE A 21 6.53 -5.05 7.59
CA ILE A 21 5.77 -5.77 6.55
C ILE A 21 4.61 -6.53 7.18
N GLU A 22 4.84 -7.12 8.35
CA GLU A 22 3.79 -7.85 9.05
C GLU A 22 2.64 -6.94 9.45
N ASP A 23 2.94 -5.76 9.97
CA ASP A 23 1.90 -4.80 10.35
C ASP A 23 1.11 -4.35 9.14
N LEU A 24 1.79 -4.06 8.04
CA LEU A 24 1.12 -3.67 6.81
C LEU A 24 0.25 -4.81 6.29
N TRP A 25 0.78 -6.03 6.31
CA TRP A 25 0.03 -7.20 5.86
C TRP A 25 -1.24 -7.40 6.68
N LEU A 26 -1.15 -7.29 8.01
CA LEU A 26 -2.30 -7.46 8.89
C LEU A 26 -3.37 -6.41 8.57
N ARG A 27 -2.97 -5.17 8.37
CA ARG A 27 -3.92 -4.11 8.03
C ARG A 27 -4.60 -4.37 6.70
N CYS A 28 -3.85 -4.80 5.69
CA CYS A 28 -4.42 -5.16 4.39
C CYS A 28 -5.34 -6.36 4.50
N PHE A 29 -4.97 -7.36 5.31
CA PHE A 29 -5.79 -8.54 5.50
C PHE A 29 -7.14 -8.17 6.13
N GLU A 30 -7.13 -7.28 7.10
CA GLU A 30 -8.36 -6.81 7.74
C GLU A 30 -9.27 -6.07 6.76
N LEU A 31 -8.70 -5.50 5.72
CA LEU A 31 -9.46 -4.81 4.67
C LEU A 31 -9.91 -5.76 3.56
N GLY A 32 -9.69 -7.05 3.73
CA GLY A 32 -10.09 -8.05 2.75
C GLY A 32 -9.01 -8.40 1.75
N GLY A 33 -7.77 -7.99 2.00
CA GLY A 33 -6.67 -8.32 1.10
C GLY A 33 -6.33 -9.80 1.16
N MET A 34 -5.93 -10.34 0.02
CA MET A 34 -5.65 -11.77 -0.11
C MET A 34 -4.16 -12.06 -0.31
N ASN A 35 -3.32 -11.05 -0.25
CA ASN A 35 -1.89 -11.22 -0.48
C ASN A 35 -1.20 -11.76 0.76
N THR A 36 -0.10 -12.48 0.55
CA THR A 36 0.75 -12.94 1.63
C THR A 36 1.76 -11.84 1.99
N GLN A 37 2.44 -12.02 3.13
CA GLN A 37 3.51 -11.09 3.50
C GLN A 37 4.61 -11.07 2.45
N LEU A 38 4.93 -12.24 1.89
CA LEU A 38 5.96 -12.34 0.86
C LEU A 38 5.57 -11.56 -0.40
N GLN A 39 4.30 -11.61 -0.78
CA GLN A 39 3.83 -10.86 -1.92
C GLN A 39 3.91 -9.36 -1.69
N LEU A 40 3.53 -8.89 -0.50
CA LEU A 40 3.65 -7.47 -0.17
C LEU A 40 5.11 -7.03 -0.19
N ASP A 41 6.00 -7.85 0.36
CA ASP A 41 7.42 -7.56 0.34
C ASP A 41 7.92 -7.42 -1.09
N ALA A 42 7.50 -8.34 -1.98
CA ALA A 42 7.88 -8.29 -3.38
C ALA A 42 7.36 -7.03 -4.07
N PHE A 43 6.14 -6.60 -3.76
CA PHE A 43 5.59 -5.36 -4.30
C PHE A 43 6.44 -4.16 -3.88
N LEU A 44 6.75 -4.07 -2.61
CA LEU A 44 7.45 -2.90 -2.06
C LEU A 44 8.89 -2.82 -2.55
N HIS A 45 9.49 -3.95 -2.86
CA HIS A 45 10.87 -3.98 -3.37
C HIS A 45 10.95 -4.03 -4.90
N GLY A 46 9.82 -3.92 -5.58
CA GLY A 46 9.80 -3.84 -7.03
C GLY A 46 9.97 -5.15 -7.75
N ALA A 47 9.97 -6.29 -7.03
CA ALA A 47 10.09 -7.60 -7.65
C ALA A 47 8.83 -8.00 -8.41
N ASN A 48 7.67 -7.56 -7.93
CA ASN A 48 6.39 -7.75 -8.60
C ASN A 48 5.63 -6.44 -8.57
N ARG A 49 4.74 -6.25 -9.56
CA ARG A 49 3.93 -5.04 -9.63
C ARG A 49 2.54 -5.34 -9.11
N PRO A 50 2.04 -4.61 -8.10
CA PRO A 50 0.67 -4.83 -7.62
C PRO A 50 -0.34 -4.37 -8.66
N THR A 51 -1.52 -4.97 -8.63
CA THR A 51 -2.65 -4.44 -9.39
C THR A 51 -3.10 -3.13 -8.74
N PRO A 52 -3.89 -2.30 -9.46
CA PRO A 52 -4.46 -1.09 -8.83
C PRO A 52 -5.24 -1.40 -7.56
N HIS A 53 -6.00 -2.49 -7.55
CA HIS A 53 -6.76 -2.89 -6.36
C HIS A 53 -5.83 -3.21 -5.19
N GLU A 54 -4.77 -3.96 -5.45
CA GLU A 54 -3.80 -4.31 -4.42
C GLU A 54 -3.09 -3.09 -3.88
N HIS A 55 -2.69 -2.18 -4.78
CA HIS A 55 -2.07 -0.93 -4.36
C HIS A 55 -3.03 -0.11 -3.48
N ASN A 56 -4.29 -0.03 -3.88
CA ASN A 56 -5.27 0.77 -3.15
C ASN A 56 -5.54 0.20 -1.76
N LEU A 57 -5.51 -1.12 -1.60
CA LEU A 57 -5.61 -1.70 -0.27
C LEU A 57 -4.44 -1.28 0.62
N MET A 58 -3.22 -1.28 0.06
CA MET A 58 -2.06 -0.81 0.79
C MET A 58 -2.20 0.68 1.11
N ALA A 59 -2.70 1.48 0.16
CA ALA A 59 -2.90 2.91 0.38
C ALA A 59 -3.91 3.16 1.49
N ILE A 60 -5.01 2.41 1.53
CA ILE A 60 -6.00 2.53 2.59
C ILE A 60 -5.37 2.19 3.94
N ALA A 61 -4.61 1.10 3.99
CA ALA A 61 -3.94 0.67 5.22
C ALA A 61 -2.98 1.74 5.73
N PHE A 62 -2.17 2.32 4.84
CA PHE A 62 -1.26 3.40 5.20
C PHE A 62 -2.00 4.64 5.65
N ASN A 63 -3.05 5.02 4.93
CA ASN A 63 -3.77 6.24 5.25
C ASN A 63 -4.48 6.14 6.59
N GLU A 64 -4.99 4.96 6.93
CA GLU A 64 -5.55 4.73 8.26
C GLU A 64 -4.48 4.86 9.33
N TYR A 65 -3.30 4.29 9.08
CA TYR A 65 -2.17 4.41 9.98
C TYR A 65 -1.77 5.88 10.15
N PHE A 66 -1.67 6.62 9.04
CA PHE A 66 -1.25 8.02 9.10
C PHE A 66 -2.29 8.91 9.79
N MET A 67 -3.57 8.63 9.62
CA MET A 67 -4.61 9.37 10.34
C MET A 67 -4.42 9.26 11.84
N GLU A 68 -3.93 8.11 12.28
CA GLU A 68 -3.76 7.83 13.69
C GLU A 68 -2.45 8.42 14.24
N PHE A 69 -1.37 8.34 13.45
CA PHE A 69 -0.03 8.65 13.93
C PHE A 69 0.62 9.84 13.22
N ASP A 70 0.22 10.16 11.99
CA ASP A 70 0.81 11.25 11.21
C ASP A 70 -0.20 11.76 10.20
N PRO A 71 -1.18 12.56 10.64
CA PRO A 71 -2.29 12.95 9.75
C PRO A 71 -1.87 13.88 8.60
N CYS A 72 -0.64 14.34 8.58
CA CYS A 72 -0.17 15.19 7.48
C CYS A 72 0.27 14.38 6.27
N ARG A 73 0.35 13.05 6.39
CA ARG A 73 0.77 12.17 5.32
C ARG A 73 -0.40 11.43 4.72
N SER A 74 -0.29 11.13 3.44
CA SER A 74 -1.26 10.25 2.79
C SER A 74 -0.64 9.61 1.56
N VAL A 75 -1.17 8.45 1.17
CA VAL A 75 -0.75 7.75 -0.04
C VAL A 75 -1.87 7.89 -1.07
N PRO A 76 -1.59 8.42 -2.26
CA PRO A 76 -2.63 8.55 -3.27
C PRO A 76 -3.07 7.21 -3.80
N TYR A 77 -4.35 7.12 -4.15
CA TYR A 77 -4.92 5.96 -4.79
C TYR A 77 -4.67 6.03 -6.30
N VAL A 78 -4.78 4.88 -6.96
CA VAL A 78 -4.76 4.82 -8.42
C VAL A 78 -6.12 4.31 -8.89
N ASP A 79 -6.41 4.53 -10.18
CA ASP A 79 -7.64 4.04 -10.77
C ASP A 79 -7.68 2.52 -10.73
N ASP A 80 -8.79 1.97 -10.25
CA ASP A 80 -8.95 0.54 -10.07
C ASP A 80 -9.75 -0.02 -11.24
N GLY A 81 -9.20 0.08 -12.43
CA GLY A 81 -9.81 -0.43 -13.65
C GLY A 81 -10.47 0.66 -14.46
N PRO A 82 -11.24 0.27 -15.46
CA PRO A 82 -11.88 1.26 -16.32
C PRO A 82 -12.84 2.10 -15.52
N THR A 83 -12.70 3.39 -15.68
CA THR A 83 -13.52 4.26 -14.91
C THR A 83 -14.83 4.45 -15.61
N ASN A 84 -15.85 4.57 -14.85
CA ASN A 84 -17.17 4.63 -15.36
C ASN A 84 -17.80 5.95 -15.27
N ASN A 85 -17.06 6.89 -14.91
CA ASN A 85 -17.70 8.14 -14.68
C ASN A 85 -17.37 9.22 -15.54
#